data_79bf1799d21f1ac06d20ea889bece929
#
_entry.id   79bf1799d21f1ac06d20ea889bece929
#
_cell.length_a   1.000
_cell.length_b   1.000
_cell.length_c   1.000
_cell.angle_alpha   90.00
_cell.angle_beta   90.00
_cell.angle_gamma   90.00
#
_symmetry.space_group_name_H-M   'P 1'
#
loop_
_entity.id
_entity.type
_entity.pdbx_description
1 polymer ?
#
loop_
_entity_poly.entity_id
_entity_poly.type
_entity_poly.pdbx_seq_one_letter_code
_entity_poly.pdbx_strand_id
1 'polypeptide(L)'
;REDVLKWIPIAHELFDDSEQVIHGFSMGAATTMMGSGEPTPDYVKAFIEDAGYSSVWEMLKDQLKEQFGLPAFPVLYGADLVCRMRFGWGFREASSLKQLAKCKKPMLFIHGDSDDFVPTWMMMPCYEAKTEGYKEYWLAPGSIHVFASIDHPAEYCRRTRAFLEKAGM
;
A
#
# COMPACT_ATOMS: atom_id res chain seq x y z
N ARG A 1 10.48 1.42 -0.32
CA ARG A 1 10.38 0.07 0.25
C ARG A 1 11.69 -0.39 0.91
N GLU A 2 12.83 -0.08 0.32
CA GLU A 2 14.15 -0.50 0.83
C GLU A 2 14.38 -0.08 2.29
N ASP A 3 13.95 1.11 2.67
CA ASP A 3 14.12 1.61 4.04
C ASP A 3 13.20 0.88 5.02
N VAL A 4 11.96 0.58 4.64
CA VAL A 4 11.05 -0.23 5.47
C VAL A 4 11.64 -1.61 5.73
N LEU A 5 12.21 -2.26 4.70
CA LEU A 5 12.85 -3.56 4.86
C LEU A 5 14.03 -3.54 5.85
N LYS A 6 14.77 -2.43 5.92
CA LYS A 6 15.84 -2.24 6.91
C LYS A 6 15.30 -1.99 8.32
N TRP A 7 14.13 -1.34 8.45
CA TRP A 7 13.51 -1.09 9.74
C TRP A 7 12.88 -2.33 10.38
N ILE A 8 12.45 -3.32 9.59
CA ILE A 8 11.83 -4.56 10.09
C ILE A 8 12.71 -5.26 11.14
N PRO A 9 13.99 -5.60 10.88
CA PRO A 9 14.82 -6.25 11.90
C PRO A 9 15.15 -5.33 13.08
N ILE A 10 15.30 -4.03 12.85
CA ILE A 10 15.55 -3.06 13.94
C ILE A 10 14.35 -3.00 14.89
N ALA A 11 13.13 -2.94 14.34
CA ALA A 11 11.92 -2.95 15.15
C ALA A 11 11.74 -4.28 15.90
N HIS A 12 12.05 -5.40 15.28
CA HIS A 12 12.00 -6.71 15.92
C HIS A 12 12.89 -6.75 17.17
N GLU A 13 14.14 -6.34 17.05
CA GLU A 13 15.09 -6.27 18.16
C GLU A 13 14.64 -5.28 19.24
N LEU A 14 14.14 -4.09 18.85
CA LEU A 14 13.69 -3.06 19.81
C LEU A 14 12.46 -3.46 20.63
N PHE A 15 11.65 -4.39 20.15
CA PHE A 15 10.41 -4.84 20.77
C PHE A 15 10.48 -6.31 21.21
N ASP A 16 11.61 -6.72 21.80
CA ASP A 16 11.82 -8.03 22.45
C ASP A 16 11.49 -9.22 21.51
N ASP A 17 11.99 -9.18 20.28
CA ASP A 17 11.81 -10.22 19.26
C ASP A 17 10.33 -10.52 18.94
N SER A 18 9.48 -9.49 19.00
CA SER A 18 8.04 -9.59 18.77
C SER A 18 7.68 -9.93 17.32
N GLU A 19 6.56 -10.60 17.14
CA GLU A 19 5.92 -10.73 15.82
C GLU A 19 5.44 -9.37 15.32
N GLN A 20 5.48 -9.19 13.99
CA GLN A 20 5.21 -7.89 13.38
C GLN A 20 4.08 -7.95 12.36
N VAL A 21 3.28 -6.89 12.35
CA VAL A 21 2.37 -6.53 11.26
C VAL A 21 2.85 -5.20 10.67
N ILE A 22 3.00 -5.17 9.37
CA ILE A 22 3.37 -3.92 8.68
C ILE A 22 2.08 -3.25 8.22
N HIS A 23 1.76 -2.11 8.84
CA HIS A 23 0.56 -1.34 8.54
C HIS A 23 0.94 0.03 7.99
N GLY A 24 0.46 0.37 6.82
CA GLY A 24 0.74 1.64 6.16
C GLY A 24 -0.52 2.37 5.71
N PHE A 25 -0.45 3.70 5.72
CA PHE A 25 -1.50 4.61 5.25
C PHE A 25 -1.02 5.39 4.03
N SER A 26 -1.86 5.57 3.00
CA SER A 26 -1.57 6.38 1.83
C SER A 26 -0.25 5.95 1.14
N MET A 27 0.74 6.82 1.08
CA MET A 27 2.08 6.48 0.58
C MET A 27 2.73 5.35 1.40
N GLY A 28 2.46 5.28 2.71
CA GLY A 28 2.88 4.17 3.57
C GLY A 28 2.21 2.85 3.19
N ALA A 29 0.94 2.88 2.78
CA ALA A 29 0.21 1.72 2.28
C ALA A 29 0.81 1.20 0.96
N ALA A 30 1.09 2.11 0.02
CA ALA A 30 1.79 1.75 -1.22
C ALA A 30 3.19 1.16 -0.93
N THR A 31 3.91 1.74 0.05
CA THR A 31 5.22 1.24 0.49
C THR A 31 5.11 -0.15 1.12
N THR A 32 4.07 -0.39 1.93
CA THR A 32 3.74 -1.71 2.53
C THR A 32 3.48 -2.74 1.44
N MET A 33 2.62 -2.42 0.46
CA MET A 33 2.37 -3.29 -0.69
C MET A 33 3.65 -3.58 -1.49
N MET A 34 4.47 -2.55 -1.74
CA MET A 34 5.74 -2.72 -2.46
C MET A 34 6.78 -3.52 -1.67
N GLY A 35 6.77 -3.43 -0.34
CA GLY A 35 7.63 -4.21 0.54
C GLY A 35 7.19 -5.66 0.68
N SER A 36 5.88 -5.92 0.59
CA SER A 36 5.30 -7.26 0.80
C SER A 36 5.73 -8.31 -0.23
N GLY A 37 6.16 -7.89 -1.40
CA GLY A 37 6.67 -8.77 -2.46
C GLY A 37 8.17 -9.08 -2.35
N GLU A 38 8.88 -8.47 -1.41
CA GLU A 38 10.27 -8.74 -1.11
C GLU A 38 10.39 -9.84 -0.03
N PRO A 39 11.53 -10.54 0.06
CA PRO A 39 11.76 -11.50 1.15
C PRO A 39 11.68 -10.78 2.50
N THR A 40 10.75 -11.22 3.34
CA THR A 40 10.60 -10.73 4.72
C THR A 40 10.74 -11.87 5.71
N PRO A 41 11.32 -11.64 6.91
CA PRO A 41 11.46 -12.66 7.95
C PRO A 41 10.11 -13.28 8.38
N ASP A 42 10.16 -14.48 8.96
CA ASP A 42 8.96 -15.21 9.39
C ASP A 42 8.20 -14.55 10.53
N TYR A 43 8.85 -13.70 11.29
CA TYR A 43 8.21 -12.90 12.33
C TYR A 43 7.35 -11.74 11.78
N VAL A 44 7.48 -11.38 10.50
CA VAL A 44 6.49 -10.54 9.81
C VAL A 44 5.32 -11.43 9.40
N LYS A 45 4.18 -11.30 10.07
CA LYS A 45 3.03 -12.21 9.90
C LYS A 45 2.03 -11.75 8.86
N ALA A 46 1.79 -10.46 8.79
CA ALA A 46 0.77 -9.90 7.90
C ALA A 46 1.09 -8.46 7.47
N PHE A 47 0.37 -8.04 6.45
CA PHE A 47 0.40 -6.66 5.96
C PHE A 47 -1.00 -6.07 5.98
N ILE A 48 -1.10 -4.77 6.29
CA ILE A 48 -2.34 -4.00 6.19
C ILE A 48 -2.03 -2.73 5.39
N GLU A 49 -2.76 -2.52 4.33
CA GLU A 49 -2.68 -1.29 3.55
C GLU A 49 -3.99 -0.52 3.67
N ASP A 50 -3.91 0.79 3.85
CA ASP A 50 -5.06 1.69 3.96
C ASP A 50 -4.88 2.88 3.03
N ALA A 51 -5.74 2.98 2.02
CA ALA A 51 -5.74 4.01 0.99
C ALA A 51 -4.45 4.08 0.15
N GLY A 52 -3.87 2.91 -0.20
CA GLY A 52 -2.70 2.82 -1.06
C GLY A 52 -3.02 2.88 -2.55
N TYR A 53 -2.00 3.06 -3.38
CA TYR A 53 -2.13 3.19 -4.83
C TYR A 53 -1.40 2.09 -5.61
N SER A 54 -1.86 1.85 -6.84
CA SER A 54 -1.38 0.77 -7.72
C SER A 54 0.07 0.96 -8.20
N SER A 55 0.46 2.22 -8.46
CA SER A 55 1.85 2.58 -8.81
C SER A 55 2.07 4.09 -8.67
N VAL A 56 3.32 4.49 -8.49
CA VAL A 56 3.71 5.91 -8.48
C VAL A 56 3.33 6.58 -9.81
N TRP A 57 3.47 5.87 -10.93
CA TRP A 57 3.11 6.41 -12.24
C TRP A 57 1.62 6.75 -12.35
N GLU A 58 0.73 5.82 -12.00
CA GLU A 58 -0.71 6.05 -12.10
C GLU A 58 -1.17 7.12 -11.10
N MET A 59 -0.64 7.11 -9.87
CA MET A 59 -0.93 8.13 -8.87
C MET A 59 -0.54 9.53 -9.35
N LEU A 60 0.70 9.72 -9.84
CA LEU A 60 1.16 11.02 -10.33
C LEU A 60 0.43 11.46 -11.59
N LYS A 61 0.08 10.53 -12.48
CA LYS A 61 -0.71 10.82 -13.67
C LYS A 61 -2.12 11.33 -13.32
N ASP A 62 -2.76 10.68 -12.36
CA ASP A 62 -4.07 11.06 -11.86
C ASP A 62 -4.02 12.43 -11.18
N GLN A 63 -3.11 12.65 -10.25
CA GLN A 63 -2.93 13.92 -9.55
C GLN A 63 -2.57 15.06 -10.50
N LEU A 64 -1.76 14.82 -11.53
CA LEU A 64 -1.43 15.83 -12.53
C LEU A 64 -2.67 16.29 -13.30
N LYS A 65 -3.55 15.35 -13.61
CA LYS A 65 -4.81 15.63 -14.29
C LYS A 65 -5.80 16.36 -13.37
N GLU A 66 -6.03 15.84 -12.15
CA GLU A 66 -7.04 16.38 -11.23
C GLU A 66 -6.67 17.75 -10.65
N GLN A 67 -5.40 17.96 -10.29
CA GLN A 67 -4.99 19.23 -9.67
C GLN A 67 -4.62 20.33 -10.68
N PHE A 68 -4.08 19.94 -11.84
CA PHE A 68 -3.55 20.91 -12.82
C PHE A 68 -4.25 20.86 -14.17
N GLY A 69 -5.14 19.89 -14.41
CA GLY A 69 -5.77 19.70 -15.72
C GLY A 69 -4.79 19.32 -16.84
N LEU A 70 -3.59 18.83 -16.48
CA LEU A 70 -2.52 18.56 -17.44
C LEU A 70 -2.46 17.09 -17.83
N PRO A 71 -2.16 16.78 -19.11
CA PRO A 71 -1.88 15.42 -19.54
C PRO A 71 -0.52 14.94 -19.02
N ALA A 72 -0.35 13.60 -18.92
CA ALA A 72 0.92 13.03 -18.49
C ALA A 72 2.12 13.47 -19.37
N PHE A 73 1.93 13.56 -20.68
CA PHE A 73 2.95 14.07 -21.61
C PHE A 73 2.80 15.58 -21.79
N PRO A 74 3.89 16.37 -21.77
CA PRO A 74 5.30 15.91 -21.61
C PRO A 74 5.80 15.89 -20.15
N VAL A 75 5.04 16.47 -19.20
CA VAL A 75 5.51 16.79 -17.84
C VAL A 75 5.95 15.54 -17.07
N LEU A 76 5.07 14.54 -16.97
CA LEU A 76 5.37 13.34 -16.20
C LEU A 76 6.48 12.50 -16.85
N TYR A 77 6.56 12.49 -18.16
CA TYR A 77 7.65 11.82 -18.88
C TYR A 77 9.00 12.51 -18.64
N GLY A 78 9.04 13.84 -18.64
CA GLY A 78 10.24 14.59 -18.28
C GLY A 78 10.67 14.35 -16.84
N ALA A 79 9.72 14.36 -15.91
CA ALA A 79 9.98 14.08 -14.51
C ALA A 79 10.49 12.62 -14.28
N ASP A 80 9.91 11.63 -14.97
CA ASP A 80 10.37 10.24 -14.92
C ASP A 80 11.81 10.10 -15.45
N LEU A 81 12.13 10.80 -16.55
CA LEU A 81 13.49 10.80 -17.10
C LEU A 81 14.50 11.41 -16.12
N VAL A 82 14.17 12.56 -15.51
CA VAL A 82 15.03 13.19 -14.49
C VAL A 82 15.21 12.28 -13.28
N CYS A 83 14.14 11.61 -12.80
CA CYS A 83 14.21 10.65 -11.72
C CYS A 83 15.16 9.49 -12.05
N ARG A 84 15.08 8.92 -13.26
CA ARG A 84 15.99 7.86 -13.73
C ARG A 84 17.45 8.31 -13.76
N MET A 85 17.70 9.49 -14.30
CA MET A 85 19.07 10.03 -14.38
C MET A 85 19.68 10.32 -13.01
N ARG A 86 18.85 10.79 -12.06
CA ARG A 86 19.34 11.28 -10.75
C ARG A 86 19.38 10.19 -9.68
N PHE A 87 18.44 9.24 -9.73
CA PHE A 87 18.23 8.25 -8.67
C PHE A 87 18.34 6.79 -9.16
N GLY A 88 18.50 6.56 -10.47
CA GLY A 88 18.65 5.24 -11.04
C GLY A 88 17.36 4.42 -11.17
N TRP A 89 16.17 5.01 -10.89
CA TRP A 89 14.87 4.34 -11.02
C TRP A 89 13.81 5.28 -11.59
N GLY A 90 12.77 4.72 -12.20
CA GLY A 90 11.65 5.47 -12.77
C GLY A 90 10.32 5.16 -12.10
N PHE A 91 9.34 6.05 -12.26
CA PHE A 91 8.03 5.97 -11.59
C PHE A 91 7.26 4.68 -11.89
N ARG A 92 7.46 4.06 -13.07
CA ARG A 92 6.83 2.78 -13.45
C ARG A 92 7.46 1.56 -12.77
N GLU A 93 8.61 1.71 -12.18
CA GLU A 93 9.28 0.65 -11.42
C GLU A 93 8.71 0.54 -10.01
N ALA A 94 8.28 1.67 -9.44
CA ALA A 94 7.59 1.73 -8.16
C ALA A 94 6.09 1.34 -8.36
N SER A 95 5.84 0.03 -8.38
CA SER A 95 4.54 -0.58 -8.64
C SER A 95 4.15 -1.55 -7.54
N SER A 96 3.03 -1.25 -6.87
CA SER A 96 2.41 -2.15 -5.89
C SER A 96 1.96 -3.45 -6.55
N LEU A 97 1.39 -3.38 -7.76
CA LEU A 97 0.90 -4.55 -8.50
C LEU A 97 1.99 -5.60 -8.72
N LYS A 98 3.19 -5.16 -9.16
CA LYS A 98 4.31 -6.07 -9.42
C LYS A 98 4.82 -6.79 -8.17
N GLN A 99 4.72 -6.15 -7.03
CA GLN A 99 5.17 -6.71 -5.76
C GLN A 99 4.08 -7.57 -5.11
N LEU A 100 2.82 -7.14 -5.18
CA LEU A 100 1.69 -7.92 -4.69
C LEU A 100 1.57 -9.29 -5.36
N ALA A 101 1.89 -9.39 -6.66
CA ALA A 101 1.94 -10.66 -7.37
C ALA A 101 2.95 -11.68 -6.79
N LYS A 102 3.90 -11.23 -5.97
CA LYS A 102 4.89 -12.07 -5.29
C LYS A 102 4.57 -12.29 -3.80
N CYS A 103 3.63 -11.52 -3.25
CA CYS A 103 3.29 -11.54 -1.83
C CYS A 103 2.53 -12.82 -1.46
N LYS A 104 3.09 -13.62 -0.53
CA LYS A 104 2.48 -14.87 -0.05
C LYS A 104 1.86 -14.74 1.34
N LYS A 105 2.28 -13.72 2.11
CA LYS A 105 1.78 -13.49 3.47
C LYS A 105 0.38 -12.86 3.45
N PRO A 106 -0.41 -13.03 4.52
CA PRO A 106 -1.73 -12.41 4.64
C PRO A 106 -1.71 -10.90 4.42
N MET A 107 -2.73 -10.37 3.75
CA MET A 107 -2.88 -8.92 3.54
C MET A 107 -4.34 -8.47 3.62
N LEU A 108 -4.58 -7.39 4.37
CA LEU A 108 -5.84 -6.68 4.42
C LEU A 108 -5.71 -5.38 3.60
N PHE A 109 -6.68 -5.15 2.72
CA PHE A 109 -6.81 -3.96 1.90
C PHE A 109 -7.97 -3.11 2.42
N ILE A 110 -7.70 -1.86 2.77
CA ILE A 110 -8.71 -0.89 3.26
C ILE A 110 -8.69 0.33 2.35
N HIS A 111 -9.87 0.85 2.01
CA HIS A 111 -9.98 2.08 1.23
C HIS A 111 -11.30 2.77 1.51
N GLY A 112 -11.33 4.10 1.54
CA GLY A 112 -12.57 4.86 1.55
C GLY A 112 -13.28 4.77 0.19
N ASP A 113 -14.58 4.55 0.16
CA ASP A 113 -15.31 4.52 -1.11
C ASP A 113 -15.53 5.91 -1.71
N SER A 114 -15.29 6.95 -0.91
CA SER A 114 -15.37 8.36 -1.29
C SER A 114 -13.99 9.05 -1.25
N ASP A 115 -12.90 8.27 -1.39
CA ASP A 115 -11.53 8.80 -1.41
C ASP A 115 -11.33 9.72 -2.62
N ASP A 116 -11.10 10.99 -2.34
CA ASP A 116 -10.95 12.09 -3.30
C ASP A 116 -9.48 12.40 -3.64
N PHE A 117 -8.53 11.70 -2.99
CA PHE A 117 -7.10 11.91 -3.20
C PHE A 117 -6.42 10.70 -3.87
N VAL A 118 -6.57 9.50 -3.30
CA VAL A 118 -6.18 8.26 -3.97
C VAL A 118 -7.45 7.61 -4.51
N PRO A 119 -7.67 7.62 -5.84
CA PRO A 119 -8.93 7.12 -6.39
C PRO A 119 -9.22 5.68 -5.96
N THR A 120 -10.43 5.45 -5.44
CA THR A 120 -10.89 4.14 -4.93
C THR A 120 -10.70 3.01 -5.94
N TRP A 121 -10.77 3.31 -7.26
CA TRP A 121 -10.54 2.31 -8.30
C TRP A 121 -9.13 1.68 -8.25
N MET A 122 -8.15 2.32 -7.60
CA MET A 122 -6.78 1.78 -7.51
C MET A 122 -6.67 0.58 -6.56
N MET A 123 -7.62 0.41 -5.63
CA MET A 123 -7.60 -0.69 -4.66
C MET A 123 -7.88 -2.06 -5.29
N MET A 124 -8.92 -2.18 -6.12
CA MET A 124 -9.29 -3.50 -6.69
C MET A 124 -8.18 -4.13 -7.53
N PRO A 125 -7.49 -3.41 -8.44
CA PRO A 125 -6.32 -3.97 -9.12
C PRO A 125 -5.21 -4.43 -8.17
N CYS A 126 -4.99 -3.73 -7.03
CA CYS A 126 -4.05 -4.17 -6.01
C CYS A 126 -4.50 -5.47 -5.35
N TYR A 127 -5.76 -5.55 -4.93
CA TYR A 127 -6.35 -6.76 -4.37
C TYR A 127 -6.24 -7.95 -5.34
N GLU A 128 -6.59 -7.76 -6.62
CA GLU A 128 -6.54 -8.80 -7.64
C GLU A 128 -5.10 -9.26 -7.94
N ALA A 129 -4.14 -8.34 -7.96
CA ALA A 129 -2.73 -8.65 -8.23
C ALA A 129 -2.10 -9.59 -7.19
N LYS A 130 -2.62 -9.60 -5.96
CA LYS A 130 -2.22 -10.58 -4.94
C LYS A 130 -2.95 -11.91 -5.18
N THR A 131 -2.26 -12.88 -5.74
CA THR A 131 -2.82 -14.18 -6.13
C THR A 131 -2.60 -15.29 -5.10
N GLU A 132 -1.58 -15.17 -4.23
CA GLU A 132 -1.23 -16.17 -3.23
C GLU A 132 -1.47 -15.65 -1.81
N GLY A 133 -1.72 -16.57 -0.87
CA GLY A 133 -1.93 -16.28 0.55
C GLY A 133 -3.29 -15.64 0.85
N TYR A 134 -3.62 -15.60 2.15
CA TYR A 134 -4.90 -15.06 2.61
C TYR A 134 -5.02 -13.56 2.34
N LYS A 135 -6.18 -13.11 1.87
CA LYS A 135 -6.46 -11.69 1.64
C LYS A 135 -7.92 -11.36 1.92
N GLU A 136 -8.15 -10.17 2.45
CA GLU A 136 -9.46 -9.55 2.58
C GLU A 136 -9.40 -8.12 2.08
N TYR A 137 -10.55 -7.54 1.77
CA TYR A 137 -10.67 -6.11 1.53
C TYR A 137 -11.88 -5.51 2.23
N TRP A 138 -11.83 -4.21 2.46
CA TRP A 138 -12.94 -3.42 2.97
C TRP A 138 -12.95 -2.04 2.32
N LEU A 139 -14.06 -1.73 1.66
CA LEU A 139 -14.40 -0.38 1.25
C LEU A 139 -15.19 0.28 2.37
N ALA A 140 -14.61 1.30 3.01
CA ALA A 140 -15.21 2.02 4.12
C ALA A 140 -16.25 3.01 3.58
N PRO A 141 -17.57 2.83 3.88
CA PRO A 141 -18.63 3.61 3.26
C PRO A 141 -18.54 5.10 3.65
N GLY A 142 -18.57 5.99 2.65
CA GLY A 142 -18.56 7.44 2.83
C GLY A 142 -17.22 8.03 3.29
N SER A 143 -16.21 7.20 3.56
CA SER A 143 -14.91 7.68 4.02
C SER A 143 -14.08 8.27 2.87
N ILE A 144 -13.51 9.43 3.13
CA ILE A 144 -12.50 10.06 2.29
C ILE A 144 -11.11 9.48 2.57
N HIS A 145 -10.07 10.07 1.98
CA HIS A 145 -8.69 9.59 2.07
C HIS A 145 -8.20 9.39 3.51
N VAL A 146 -7.83 8.16 3.87
CA VAL A 146 -7.36 7.69 5.20
C VAL A 146 -8.29 7.96 6.38
N PHE A 147 -9.59 8.21 6.13
CA PHE A 147 -10.56 8.47 7.17
C PHE A 147 -11.32 7.22 7.64
N ALA A 148 -11.11 6.06 7.04
CA ALA A 148 -11.81 4.82 7.40
C ALA A 148 -11.75 4.49 8.90
N SER A 149 -10.60 4.71 9.55
CA SER A 149 -10.43 4.49 10.99
C SER A 149 -11.06 5.57 11.86
N ILE A 150 -11.28 6.76 11.34
CA ILE A 150 -11.89 7.91 12.02
C ILE A 150 -13.42 7.83 11.93
N ASP A 151 -13.94 7.58 10.72
CA ASP A 151 -15.38 7.54 10.45
C ASP A 151 -16.03 6.26 11.01
N HIS A 152 -15.29 5.14 11.00
CA HIS A 152 -15.78 3.82 11.41
C HIS A 152 -14.85 3.12 12.41
N PRO A 153 -14.50 3.73 13.57
CA PRO A 153 -13.47 3.21 14.47
C PRO A 153 -13.76 1.80 14.99
N ALA A 154 -15.01 1.52 15.36
CA ALA A 154 -15.40 0.21 15.87
C ALA A 154 -15.31 -0.88 14.80
N GLU A 155 -15.77 -0.59 13.58
CA GLU A 155 -15.72 -1.53 12.45
C GLU A 155 -14.28 -1.72 11.96
N TYR A 156 -13.48 -0.66 11.91
CA TYR A 156 -12.06 -0.73 11.58
C TYR A 156 -11.31 -1.66 12.53
N CYS A 157 -11.47 -1.44 13.85
CA CYS A 157 -10.87 -2.31 14.87
C CYS A 157 -11.37 -3.75 14.78
N ARG A 158 -12.68 -3.96 14.59
CA ARG A 158 -13.27 -5.29 14.45
C ARG A 158 -12.69 -6.05 13.26
N ARG A 159 -12.62 -5.41 12.07
CA ARG A 159 -12.10 -6.02 10.84
C ARG A 159 -10.61 -6.32 10.95
N THR A 160 -9.83 -5.35 11.43
CA THR A 160 -8.39 -5.54 11.62
C THR A 160 -8.11 -6.70 12.57
N ARG A 161 -8.81 -6.77 13.73
CA ARG A 161 -8.66 -7.87 14.68
C ARG A 161 -9.04 -9.22 14.06
N ALA A 162 -10.21 -9.30 13.44
CA ALA A 162 -10.68 -10.53 12.80
C ALA A 162 -9.74 -11.01 11.68
N PHE A 163 -9.15 -10.08 10.94
CA PHE A 163 -8.14 -10.40 9.93
C PHE A 163 -6.86 -10.96 10.58
N LEU A 164 -6.36 -10.35 11.64
CA LEU A 164 -5.15 -10.80 12.34
C LEU A 164 -5.35 -12.17 12.97
N GLU A 165 -6.50 -12.44 13.60
CA GLU A 165 -6.86 -13.77 14.12
C GLU A 165 -6.83 -14.83 13.02
N LYS A 166 -7.36 -14.54 11.82
CA LYS A 166 -7.31 -15.47 10.66
C LYS A 166 -5.90 -15.58 10.08
N ALA A 167 -5.06 -14.57 10.26
CA ALA A 167 -3.64 -14.61 9.88
C ALA A 167 -2.76 -15.38 10.87
N GLY A 168 -3.34 -15.85 11.98
CA GLY A 168 -2.65 -16.67 12.98
C GLY A 168 -1.95 -15.89 14.09
N MET A 169 -2.44 -14.68 14.38
CA MET A 169 -1.93 -13.81 15.45
C MET A 169 -2.91 -13.68 16.60
#